data_6426ecbf5e112e5338fa0242c76fd96b
#
_entry.id   6426ecbf5e112e5338fa0242c76fd96b
#
_cell.length_a   1.000
_cell.length_b   1.000
_cell.length_c   1.000
_cell.angle_alpha   90.00
_cell.angle_beta   90.00
_cell.angle_gamma   90.00
#
_symmetry.space_group_name_H-M   'P 1'
#
loop_
_entity.id
_entity.type
_entity.pdbx_description
1 polymer ?
#
loop_
_entity_poly.entity_id
_entity_poly.type
_entity_poly.pdbx_seq_one_letter_code
_entity_poly.pdbx_strand_id
1 'polypeptide(L)'
;MSRLVKKSPALCTDLPLENKEFLYKLNLLGQLFRSCYGPLGGLKSIHNNIGGQVVTTSTSSVILSAIYSSTPILNLVLTSIRGHISRFSDCGLFAAILCVSLFEHIKKIGLKGNKAIRVNKHLLGMCIKYLHQEECDCKVKLDFCTTQNLITLSRSILCSKPAIMLKDYEALHISELAVQAFLLTVPSHSGVVTLGTTVIVPIEGPPVMDSAVFPGLLVDIPYGLEMKNVPSNTLRVLLFSTSLAGDLSEIGDGQIEVLYGADMDSQILDVLLEIGKQALRDDVKLCVCQKVIHPVLQHFLRNHGILVVERVGINYMQPLIQLTGAQPVATLHTKIPLNAYGKVGNVTSRRIGSKMMLHLYPDEESTICTAVLCHRNETMLNELKVAWQKTEHILRLTLREPFALLGGGCTETHLAAYIRHRCDTTVSASALGYSQTEYLLGVEAFCKSLESVAVALQHDGGDSLIDMTHGHHWTLPKDVMQDDIGTCVSRCGCGLMENSNTNKWCYLNTNYPVFSPVSSCENVIVHASVLDSFTAKLNALQVAVETVNVLLDIRYLIQDVN
;
A
#
# COMPACT_ATOMS: atom_id res chain seq x y z
N MET A 1 0.32 51.71 2.93
CA MET A 1 0.34 51.55 4.39
C MET A 1 -0.02 50.11 4.73
N SER A 2 0.96 49.28 5.05
CA SER A 2 0.72 47.91 5.52
C SER A 2 0.17 48.02 6.97
N ARG A 3 -1.09 47.67 7.17
CA ARG A 3 -1.63 47.46 8.51
C ARG A 3 -0.83 46.30 9.15
N LEU A 4 0.02 46.64 10.09
CA LEU A 4 0.58 45.68 11.05
C LEU A 4 -0.61 45.05 11.81
N VAL A 5 -1.05 43.88 11.35
CA VAL A 5 -2.01 43.05 12.07
C VAL A 5 -1.31 42.67 13.39
N LYS A 6 -1.78 43.15 14.50
CA LYS A 6 -1.30 42.76 15.82
C LYS A 6 -1.55 41.26 15.95
N LYS A 7 -0.50 40.46 15.99
CA LYS A 7 -0.61 39.01 16.25
C LYS A 7 -1.20 38.81 17.65
N SER A 8 -2.19 37.94 17.77
CA SER A 8 -2.69 37.53 19.08
C SER A 8 -1.58 36.78 19.84
N PRO A 9 -1.49 36.86 21.15
CA PRO A 9 -0.52 36.13 21.92
C PRO A 9 -0.79 34.62 21.76
N ALA A 10 0.29 33.80 21.66
CA ALA A 10 0.19 32.35 21.62
C ALA A 10 -0.50 31.82 22.88
N LEU A 11 -1.37 30.84 22.72
CA LEU A 11 -2.00 30.14 23.85
C LEU A 11 -1.03 29.06 24.34
N CYS A 12 -0.66 29.10 25.62
CA CYS A 12 0.14 28.09 26.27
C CYS A 12 -0.73 27.26 27.22
N THR A 13 -0.81 25.95 27.00
CA THR A 13 -1.56 25.00 27.84
C THR A 13 -0.58 24.09 28.57
N ASP A 14 -0.66 24.07 29.91
CA ASP A 14 0.08 23.14 30.76
C ASP A 14 -0.61 21.77 30.80
N LEU A 15 0.16 20.69 30.93
CA LEU A 15 -0.32 19.31 31.04
C LEU A 15 -1.44 18.94 30.02
N PRO A 16 -1.23 19.17 28.73
CA PRO A 16 -2.29 19.04 27.74
C PRO A 16 -2.86 17.62 27.63
N LEU A 17 -2.12 16.60 28.10
CA LEU A 17 -2.55 15.20 28.12
C LEU A 17 -3.55 14.86 29.24
N GLU A 18 -3.80 15.78 30.18
CA GLU A 18 -4.81 15.65 31.24
C GLU A 18 -6.15 16.28 30.84
N ASN A 19 -6.19 16.97 29.70
CA ASN A 19 -7.40 17.57 29.19
C ASN A 19 -8.43 16.50 28.84
N LYS A 20 -9.62 16.59 29.44
CA LYS A 20 -10.73 15.65 29.21
C LYS A 20 -11.18 15.62 27.74
N GLU A 21 -11.15 16.76 27.06
CA GLU A 21 -11.51 16.87 25.65
C GLU A 21 -10.53 16.09 24.76
N PHE A 22 -9.23 16.21 25.04
CA PHE A 22 -8.21 15.44 24.33
C PHE A 22 -8.40 13.93 24.54
N LEU A 23 -8.58 13.49 25.78
CA LEU A 23 -8.79 12.07 26.11
C LEU A 23 -10.06 11.53 25.45
N TYR A 24 -11.15 12.29 25.44
CA TYR A 24 -12.38 11.90 24.76
C TYR A 24 -12.17 11.74 23.25
N LYS A 25 -11.54 12.72 22.60
CA LYS A 25 -11.25 12.66 21.16
C LYS A 25 -10.30 11.51 20.80
N LEU A 26 -9.29 11.25 21.64
CA LEU A 26 -8.37 10.13 21.44
C LEU A 26 -9.10 8.79 21.53
N ASN A 27 -9.97 8.61 22.53
CA ASN A 27 -10.79 7.41 22.67
C ASN A 27 -11.71 7.22 21.45
N LEU A 28 -12.37 8.29 20.99
CA LEU A 28 -13.22 8.25 19.80
C LEU A 28 -12.44 7.82 18.55
N LEU A 29 -11.23 8.34 18.37
CA LEU A 29 -10.33 7.90 17.29
C LEU A 29 -9.96 6.42 17.46
N GLY A 30 -9.65 5.97 18.66
CA GLY A 30 -9.36 4.56 18.96
C GLY A 30 -10.53 3.64 18.61
N GLN A 31 -11.75 4.02 18.95
CA GLN A 31 -12.96 3.28 18.56
C GLN A 31 -13.14 3.24 17.03
N LEU A 32 -12.92 4.38 16.35
CA LEU A 32 -12.97 4.46 14.90
C LEU A 32 -11.96 3.50 14.26
N PHE A 33 -10.71 3.49 14.72
CA PHE A 33 -9.66 2.61 14.16
C PHE A 33 -9.98 1.13 14.40
N ARG A 34 -10.40 0.76 15.61
CA ARG A 34 -10.80 -0.62 15.92
C ARG A 34 -11.97 -1.06 15.04
N SER A 35 -12.98 -0.19 14.81
CA SER A 35 -14.13 -0.51 13.97
C SER A 35 -13.83 -0.72 12.49
N CYS A 36 -12.63 -0.37 12.03
CA CYS A 36 -12.19 -0.54 10.63
C CYS A 36 -11.16 -1.67 10.46
N TYR A 37 -10.71 -2.28 11.56
CA TYR A 37 -9.55 -3.17 11.53
C TYR A 37 -9.92 -4.59 11.12
N GLY A 38 -9.13 -5.18 10.22
CA GLY A 38 -9.29 -6.57 9.79
C GLY A 38 -10.37 -6.81 8.72
N PRO A 39 -10.55 -8.07 8.33
CA PRO A 39 -11.43 -8.46 7.22
C PRO A 39 -12.92 -8.24 7.50
N LEU A 40 -13.32 -8.23 8.77
CA LEU A 40 -14.70 -7.98 9.22
C LEU A 40 -14.91 -6.51 9.62
N GLY A 41 -13.93 -5.64 9.40
CA GLY A 41 -14.00 -4.22 9.74
C GLY A 41 -15.09 -3.49 8.95
N GLY A 42 -15.79 -2.55 9.62
CA GLY A 42 -16.84 -1.75 9.00
C GLY A 42 -16.31 -0.72 8.00
N LEU A 43 -17.02 -0.55 6.89
CA LEU A 43 -16.73 0.47 5.88
C LEU A 43 -16.95 1.87 6.44
N LYS A 44 -16.19 2.83 5.90
CA LYS A 44 -16.35 4.25 6.22
C LYS A 44 -16.70 5.03 4.95
N SER A 45 -17.72 5.85 5.07
CA SER A 45 -18.10 6.81 4.04
C SER A 45 -17.47 8.16 4.38
N ILE A 46 -16.68 8.67 3.45
CA ILE A 46 -15.97 9.95 3.59
C ILE A 46 -16.60 10.92 2.59
N HIS A 47 -17.16 12.00 3.11
CA HIS A 47 -17.73 13.07 2.31
C HIS A 47 -16.77 14.25 2.25
N ASN A 48 -16.40 14.64 1.05
CA ASN A 48 -15.59 15.83 0.82
C ASN A 48 -16.49 17.03 0.49
N ASN A 49 -16.52 18.02 1.39
CA ASN A 49 -17.34 19.22 1.23
C ASN A 49 -16.95 20.08 0.01
N ILE A 50 -15.72 19.94 -0.50
CA ILE A 50 -15.20 20.78 -1.60
C ILE A 50 -15.55 20.19 -2.99
N GLY A 51 -15.90 18.92 -3.10
CA GLY A 51 -16.17 18.28 -4.40
C GLY A 51 -17.45 17.46 -4.46
N GLY A 52 -18.18 17.32 -3.36
CA GLY A 52 -19.41 16.52 -3.31
C GLY A 52 -19.19 15.01 -3.51
N GLN A 53 -17.97 14.54 -3.71
CA GLN A 53 -17.66 13.12 -3.86
C GLN A 53 -17.74 12.40 -2.52
N VAL A 54 -18.49 11.31 -2.51
CA VAL A 54 -18.56 10.38 -1.38
C VAL A 54 -17.68 9.18 -1.71
N VAL A 55 -16.65 8.94 -0.89
CA VAL A 55 -15.76 7.80 -1.03
C VAL A 55 -16.08 6.79 0.08
N THR A 56 -16.44 5.58 -0.30
CA THR A 56 -16.62 4.47 0.66
C THR A 56 -15.38 3.61 0.64
N THR A 57 -14.72 3.47 1.80
CA THR A 57 -13.41 2.81 1.89
C THR A 57 -13.26 2.01 3.17
N SER A 58 -12.42 0.99 3.14
CA SER A 58 -11.85 0.28 4.29
C SER A 58 -10.33 0.50 4.41
N THR A 59 -9.77 1.26 3.49
CA THR A 59 -8.33 1.42 3.37
C THR A 59 -7.78 2.46 4.34
N SER A 60 -6.82 2.06 5.19
CA SER A 60 -6.22 2.90 6.23
C SER A 60 -5.63 4.22 5.72
N SER A 61 -4.97 4.21 4.55
CA SER A 61 -4.38 5.43 3.98
C SER A 61 -5.45 6.47 3.61
N VAL A 62 -6.59 6.03 3.07
CA VAL A 62 -7.70 6.92 2.70
C VAL A 62 -8.41 7.43 3.94
N ILE A 63 -8.70 6.54 4.92
CA ILE A 63 -9.34 6.92 6.18
C ILE A 63 -8.50 7.95 6.93
N LEU A 64 -7.22 7.66 7.15
CA LEU A 64 -6.33 8.52 7.93
C LEU A 64 -6.04 9.86 7.22
N SER A 65 -5.99 9.89 5.90
CA SER A 65 -5.82 11.15 5.16
C SER A 65 -7.03 12.07 5.27
N ALA A 66 -8.23 11.50 5.46
CA ALA A 66 -9.47 12.27 5.58
C ALA A 66 -9.73 12.81 7.00
N ILE A 67 -9.04 12.30 8.02
CA ILE A 67 -9.23 12.73 9.40
C ILE A 67 -8.36 13.96 9.67
N TYR A 68 -8.98 15.08 9.98
CA TYR A 68 -8.32 16.30 10.47
C TYR A 68 -8.79 16.61 11.86
N SER A 69 -7.87 17.02 12.73
CA SER A 69 -8.20 17.44 14.09
C SER A 69 -7.76 18.87 14.34
N SER A 70 -8.58 19.64 15.05
CA SER A 70 -8.21 20.95 15.58
C SER A 70 -7.22 20.85 16.75
N THR A 71 -7.04 19.66 17.33
CA THR A 71 -6.16 19.42 18.47
C THR A 71 -4.76 19.05 17.99
N PRO A 72 -3.71 19.87 18.22
CA PRO A 72 -2.36 19.63 17.67
C PRO A 72 -1.75 18.28 18.07
N ILE A 73 -1.99 17.84 19.31
CA ILE A 73 -1.47 16.56 19.80
C ILE A 73 -2.06 15.38 19.02
N LEU A 74 -3.35 15.43 18.66
CA LEU A 74 -3.95 14.39 17.83
C LEU A 74 -3.39 14.41 16.40
N ASN A 75 -3.08 15.60 15.88
CA ASN A 75 -2.42 15.72 14.59
C ASN A 75 -1.01 15.13 14.60
N LEU A 76 -0.27 15.22 15.72
CA LEU A 76 1.02 14.54 15.87
C LEU A 76 0.86 13.03 15.68
N VAL A 77 -0.11 12.41 16.36
CA VAL A 77 -0.40 10.96 16.21
C VAL A 77 -0.73 10.63 14.75
N LEU A 78 -1.68 11.38 14.17
CA LEU A 78 -2.11 11.14 12.79
C LEU A 78 -0.96 11.32 11.79
N THR A 79 -0.11 12.33 11.97
CA THR A 79 1.03 12.61 11.09
C THR A 79 2.08 11.50 11.17
N SER A 80 2.40 11.00 12.38
CA SER A 80 3.34 9.89 12.57
C SER A 80 2.86 8.63 11.84
N ILE A 81 1.58 8.29 11.97
CA ILE A 81 0.98 7.12 11.33
C ILE A 81 0.90 7.30 9.80
N ARG A 82 0.55 8.50 9.31
CA ARG A 82 0.56 8.82 7.88
C ARG A 82 1.97 8.69 7.29
N GLY A 83 2.99 9.15 8.01
CA GLY A 83 4.41 9.00 7.64
C GLY A 83 4.80 7.53 7.48
N HIS A 84 4.34 6.66 8.38
CA HIS A 84 4.52 5.21 8.24
C HIS A 84 3.83 4.67 6.98
N ILE A 85 2.54 4.99 6.78
CA ILE A 85 1.77 4.48 5.63
C ILE A 85 2.36 4.95 4.29
N SER A 86 2.85 6.18 4.21
CA SER A 86 3.46 6.70 2.97
C SER A 86 4.71 5.92 2.56
N ARG A 87 5.42 5.32 3.52
CA ARG A 87 6.65 4.55 3.28
C ARG A 87 6.42 3.06 3.10
N PHE A 88 5.46 2.47 3.81
CA PHE A 88 5.28 1.02 3.88
C PHE A 88 3.93 0.55 3.35
N SER A 89 3.00 1.44 3.07
CA SER A 89 1.68 1.22 2.45
C SER A 89 0.71 0.31 3.24
N ASP A 90 1.14 -0.35 4.31
CA ASP A 90 0.32 -1.24 5.13
C ASP A 90 0.54 -1.04 6.63
N CYS A 91 -0.16 -1.81 7.49
CA CYS A 91 -0.09 -1.77 8.95
C CYS A 91 -0.43 -0.42 9.61
N GLY A 92 -1.09 0.50 8.90
CA GLY A 92 -1.44 1.82 9.45
C GLY A 92 -2.47 1.76 10.58
N LEU A 93 -3.52 0.93 10.46
CA LEU A 93 -4.49 0.75 11.55
C LEU A 93 -3.88 -0.01 12.73
N PHE A 94 -2.99 -0.98 12.47
CA PHE A 94 -2.22 -1.62 13.53
C PHE A 94 -1.44 -0.58 14.37
N ALA A 95 -0.66 0.29 13.72
CA ALA A 95 0.08 1.35 14.40
C ALA A 95 -0.85 2.29 15.18
N ALA A 96 -1.99 2.65 14.60
CA ALA A 96 -2.97 3.54 15.22
C ALA A 96 -3.60 2.93 16.47
N ILE A 97 -4.06 1.68 16.39
CA ILE A 97 -4.68 0.97 17.52
C ILE A 97 -3.66 0.76 18.64
N LEU A 98 -2.46 0.29 18.30
CA LEU A 98 -1.40 0.07 19.27
C LEU A 98 -1.00 1.37 19.98
N CYS A 99 -0.85 2.47 19.23
CA CYS A 99 -0.52 3.78 19.79
C CYS A 99 -1.59 4.25 20.79
N VAL A 100 -2.86 4.21 20.40
CA VAL A 100 -3.96 4.64 21.28
C VAL A 100 -4.07 3.72 22.50
N SER A 101 -4.03 2.40 22.30
CA SER A 101 -4.14 1.42 23.38
C SER A 101 -3.00 1.52 24.39
N LEU A 102 -1.75 1.70 23.92
CA LEU A 102 -0.59 1.85 24.80
C LEU A 102 -0.69 3.12 25.65
N PHE A 103 -1.10 4.23 25.06
CA PHE A 103 -1.34 5.46 25.79
C PHE A 103 -2.45 5.30 26.83
N GLU A 104 -3.59 4.70 26.47
CA GLU A 104 -4.73 4.44 27.36
C GLU A 104 -4.32 3.55 28.54
N HIS A 105 -3.60 2.44 28.32
CA HIS A 105 -3.18 1.52 29.38
C HIS A 105 -2.17 2.18 30.34
N ILE A 106 -1.19 2.95 29.82
CA ILE A 106 -0.24 3.67 30.66
C ILE A 106 -0.95 4.70 31.54
N LYS A 107 -1.90 5.44 30.99
CA LYS A 107 -2.71 6.41 31.76
C LYS A 107 -3.58 5.73 32.82
N LYS A 108 -4.19 4.59 32.49
CA LYS A 108 -5.03 3.81 33.41
C LYS A 108 -4.24 3.29 34.61
N ILE A 109 -3.00 2.87 34.41
CA ILE A 109 -2.12 2.37 35.47
C ILE A 109 -1.53 3.52 36.31
N GLY A 110 -1.53 4.76 35.80
CA GLY A 110 -0.99 5.92 36.50
C GLY A 110 0.55 5.95 36.56
N LEU A 111 1.24 5.26 35.62
CA LEU A 111 2.70 5.27 35.57
C LEU A 111 3.20 6.64 35.09
N LYS A 112 4.22 7.20 35.78
CA LYS A 112 4.82 8.50 35.40
C LYS A 112 5.42 8.43 33.99
N GLY A 113 5.23 9.45 33.16
CA GLY A 113 5.62 9.47 31.74
C GLY A 113 7.08 9.09 31.49
N ASN A 114 8.04 9.67 32.23
CA ASN A 114 9.46 9.36 32.08
C ASN A 114 9.81 7.90 32.41
N LYS A 115 9.09 7.28 33.34
CA LYS A 115 9.25 5.84 33.67
C LYS A 115 8.66 4.98 32.57
N ALA A 116 7.45 5.30 32.13
CA ALA A 116 6.79 4.59 31.03
C ALA A 116 7.64 4.61 29.74
N ILE A 117 8.20 5.75 29.38
CA ILE A 117 9.07 5.91 28.20
C ILE A 117 10.27 4.95 28.24
N ARG A 118 10.95 4.82 29.40
CA ARG A 118 12.11 3.93 29.51
C ARG A 118 11.70 2.45 29.44
N VAL A 119 10.60 2.07 30.09
CA VAL A 119 10.06 0.71 30.02
C VAL A 119 9.66 0.39 28.58
N ASN A 120 8.91 1.27 27.92
CA ASN A 120 8.54 1.10 26.51
C ASN A 120 9.73 0.93 25.57
N LYS A 121 10.78 1.76 25.73
CA LYS A 121 12.02 1.62 24.93
C LYS A 121 12.71 0.27 25.16
N HIS A 122 12.74 -0.20 26.40
CA HIS A 122 13.32 -1.50 26.73
C HIS A 122 12.52 -2.64 26.09
N LEU A 123 11.20 -2.63 26.25
CA LEU A 123 10.32 -3.67 25.71
C LEU A 123 10.28 -3.67 24.18
N LEU A 124 10.26 -2.49 23.56
CA LEU A 124 10.39 -2.36 22.11
C LEU A 124 11.71 -2.96 21.62
N GLY A 125 12.81 -2.69 22.31
CA GLY A 125 14.12 -3.28 22.00
C GLY A 125 14.12 -4.81 22.11
N MET A 126 13.40 -5.38 23.09
CA MET A 126 13.21 -6.82 23.22
C MET A 126 12.41 -7.40 22.05
N CYS A 127 11.28 -6.76 21.65
CA CYS A 127 10.49 -7.17 20.50
C CYS A 127 11.32 -7.18 19.22
N ILE A 128 12.05 -6.09 18.94
CA ILE A 128 12.88 -5.96 17.75
C ILE A 128 13.94 -7.05 17.71
N LYS A 129 14.65 -7.26 18.81
CA LYS A 129 15.68 -8.31 18.91
C LYS A 129 15.09 -9.69 18.65
N TYR A 130 13.93 -10.00 19.24
CA TYR A 130 13.28 -11.29 19.05
C TYR A 130 12.84 -11.50 17.61
N LEU A 131 12.18 -10.52 16.99
CA LEU A 131 11.72 -10.61 15.61
C LEU A 131 12.85 -10.76 14.58
N HIS A 132 14.07 -10.25 14.89
CA HIS A 132 15.23 -10.44 14.03
C HIS A 132 15.94 -11.78 14.24
N GLN A 133 15.71 -12.50 15.33
CA GLN A 133 16.30 -13.82 15.55
C GLN A 133 15.83 -14.82 14.49
N GLU A 134 16.70 -15.75 14.12
CA GLU A 134 16.32 -16.83 13.18
C GLU A 134 15.30 -17.78 13.78
N GLU A 135 15.38 -18.00 15.09
CA GLU A 135 14.50 -18.88 15.89
C GLU A 135 13.18 -18.20 16.30
N CYS A 136 12.80 -17.10 15.63
CA CYS A 136 11.55 -16.43 15.94
C CYS A 136 10.35 -17.20 15.39
N ASP A 137 9.49 -17.71 16.27
CA ASP A 137 8.33 -18.53 15.93
C ASP A 137 7.24 -17.80 15.14
N CYS A 138 7.24 -16.47 15.20
CA CYS A 138 6.29 -15.64 14.44
C CYS A 138 6.75 -15.33 13.01
N LYS A 139 8.00 -15.69 12.65
CA LYS A 139 8.62 -15.31 11.39
C LYS A 139 8.60 -16.45 10.39
N VAL A 140 8.06 -16.17 9.20
CA VAL A 140 8.01 -17.10 8.07
C VAL A 140 8.96 -16.62 6.99
N LYS A 141 9.88 -17.48 6.56
CA LYS A 141 10.76 -17.18 5.43
C LYS A 141 9.97 -17.25 4.14
N LEU A 142 10.14 -16.22 3.30
CA LEU A 142 9.57 -16.18 1.96
C LEU A 142 10.58 -16.75 0.97
N ASP A 143 10.19 -17.80 0.30
CA ASP A 143 10.99 -18.41 -0.77
C ASP A 143 10.40 -17.97 -2.12
N PHE A 144 11.24 -17.38 -2.97
CA PHE A 144 10.82 -16.95 -4.31
C PHE A 144 10.78 -18.11 -5.32
N CYS A 145 11.34 -19.27 -4.96
CA CYS A 145 11.20 -20.49 -5.75
C CYS A 145 9.82 -21.15 -5.56
N THR A 146 9.21 -20.94 -4.37
CA THR A 146 7.85 -21.41 -4.05
C THR A 146 6.95 -20.21 -3.83
N THR A 147 6.04 -19.94 -4.75
CA THR A 147 5.19 -18.74 -4.72
C THR A 147 4.09 -18.78 -3.65
N GLN A 148 3.87 -19.92 -2.99
CA GLN A 148 2.76 -20.12 -2.06
C GLN A 148 2.69 -19.08 -0.94
N ASN A 149 3.81 -18.80 -0.26
CA ASN A 149 3.84 -17.80 0.81
C ASN A 149 3.65 -16.37 0.29
N LEU A 150 4.12 -16.07 -0.94
CA LEU A 150 3.89 -14.78 -1.59
C LEU A 150 2.41 -14.59 -1.92
N ILE A 151 1.74 -15.63 -2.43
CA ILE A 151 0.30 -15.63 -2.71
C ILE A 151 -0.48 -15.46 -1.41
N THR A 152 -0.10 -16.18 -0.35
CA THR A 152 -0.73 -16.06 0.97
C THR A 152 -0.58 -14.64 1.53
N LEU A 153 0.61 -14.05 1.47
CA LEU A 153 0.83 -12.66 1.89
C LEU A 153 -0.03 -11.68 1.07
N SER A 154 -0.06 -11.83 -0.25
CA SER A 154 -0.87 -11.00 -1.14
C SER A 154 -2.36 -11.12 -0.83
N ARG A 155 -2.85 -12.35 -0.62
CA ARG A 155 -4.24 -12.64 -0.23
C ARG A 155 -4.59 -12.00 1.11
N SER A 156 -3.70 -12.08 2.10
CA SER A 156 -3.92 -11.46 3.42
C SER A 156 -4.10 -9.95 3.32
N ILE A 157 -3.30 -9.28 2.47
CA ILE A 157 -3.42 -7.84 2.23
C ILE A 157 -4.75 -7.50 1.55
N LEU A 158 -5.13 -8.24 0.51
CA LEU A 158 -6.38 -8.01 -0.23
C LEU A 158 -7.61 -8.28 0.64
N CYS A 159 -7.66 -9.42 1.33
CA CYS A 159 -8.77 -9.80 2.20
C CYS A 159 -8.91 -8.90 3.44
N SER A 160 -7.84 -8.19 3.85
CA SER A 160 -7.92 -7.20 4.91
C SER A 160 -8.72 -5.94 4.52
N LYS A 161 -9.24 -5.85 3.29
CA LYS A 161 -9.96 -4.70 2.73
C LYS A 161 -11.39 -5.11 2.35
N PRO A 162 -12.32 -5.16 3.33
CA PRO A 162 -13.69 -5.63 3.08
C PRO A 162 -14.46 -4.79 2.04
N ALA A 163 -14.06 -3.52 1.80
CA ALA A 163 -14.68 -2.66 0.79
C ALA A 163 -14.56 -3.20 -0.64
N ILE A 164 -13.63 -4.11 -0.91
CA ILE A 164 -13.47 -4.71 -2.24
C ILE A 164 -14.55 -5.79 -2.50
N MET A 165 -15.10 -6.39 -1.44
CA MET A 165 -16.13 -7.43 -1.48
C MET A 165 -15.78 -8.64 -2.37
N LEU A 166 -14.52 -9.09 -2.32
CA LEU A 166 -14.07 -10.28 -3.04
C LEU A 166 -14.55 -11.56 -2.36
N LYS A 167 -14.97 -12.53 -3.16
CA LYS A 167 -15.16 -13.91 -2.71
C LYS A 167 -13.79 -14.61 -2.60
N ASP A 168 -13.71 -15.68 -1.85
CA ASP A 168 -12.45 -16.40 -1.60
C ASP A 168 -11.69 -16.79 -2.87
N TYR A 169 -12.38 -17.29 -3.89
CA TYR A 169 -11.78 -17.67 -5.17
C TYR A 169 -11.36 -16.45 -6.01
N GLU A 170 -12.08 -15.32 -5.90
CA GLU A 170 -11.72 -14.06 -6.55
C GLU A 170 -10.48 -13.44 -5.87
N ALA A 171 -10.43 -13.49 -4.54
CA ALA A 171 -9.26 -13.03 -3.78
C ALA A 171 -8.01 -13.86 -4.10
N LEU A 172 -8.15 -15.18 -4.24
CA LEU A 172 -7.06 -16.05 -4.66
C LEU A 172 -6.58 -15.68 -6.06
N HIS A 173 -7.49 -15.57 -7.03
CA HIS A 173 -7.17 -15.19 -8.41
C HIS A 173 -6.41 -13.85 -8.50
N ILE A 174 -6.91 -12.81 -7.83
CA ILE A 174 -6.23 -11.50 -7.81
C ILE A 174 -4.86 -11.58 -7.12
N SER A 175 -4.71 -12.42 -6.09
CA SER A 175 -3.43 -12.62 -5.39
C SER A 175 -2.40 -13.31 -6.29
N GLU A 176 -2.82 -14.32 -7.05
CA GLU A 176 -1.97 -14.99 -8.03
C GLU A 176 -1.52 -14.03 -9.14
N LEU A 177 -2.45 -13.22 -9.66
CA LEU A 177 -2.13 -12.18 -10.64
C LEU A 177 -1.16 -11.12 -10.08
N ALA A 178 -1.32 -10.72 -8.81
CA ALA A 178 -0.41 -9.75 -8.18
C ALA A 178 1.02 -10.31 -8.05
N VAL A 179 1.16 -11.57 -7.66
CA VAL A 179 2.46 -12.24 -7.61
C VAL A 179 3.05 -12.42 -9.01
N GLN A 180 2.23 -12.81 -9.99
CA GLN A 180 2.65 -12.92 -11.40
C GLN A 180 3.17 -11.56 -11.92
N ALA A 181 2.42 -10.47 -11.71
CA ALA A 181 2.84 -9.14 -12.13
C ALA A 181 4.16 -8.73 -11.45
N PHE A 182 4.27 -8.98 -10.14
CA PHE A 182 5.49 -8.70 -9.39
C PHE A 182 6.70 -9.45 -9.97
N LEU A 183 6.58 -10.76 -10.23
CA LEU A 183 7.66 -11.57 -10.79
C LEU A 183 8.06 -11.10 -12.19
N LEU A 184 7.10 -10.67 -13.03
CA LEU A 184 7.39 -10.08 -14.34
C LEU A 184 8.16 -8.76 -14.27
N THR A 185 8.07 -8.02 -13.14
CA THR A 185 8.83 -6.77 -12.95
C THR A 185 10.25 -6.99 -12.42
N VAL A 186 10.60 -8.22 -12.00
CA VAL A 186 11.94 -8.54 -11.54
C VAL A 186 12.83 -8.84 -12.75
N PRO A 187 13.95 -8.10 -12.94
CA PRO A 187 14.83 -8.34 -14.07
C PRO A 187 15.54 -9.70 -13.93
N SER A 188 15.61 -10.46 -15.03
CA SER A 188 16.30 -11.75 -15.11
C SER A 188 17.82 -11.61 -15.25
N HIS A 189 18.31 -10.45 -15.69
CA HIS A 189 19.73 -10.20 -15.87
C HIS A 189 20.34 -9.38 -14.74
N SER A 190 21.49 -9.80 -14.25
CA SER A 190 22.23 -9.18 -13.13
C SER A 190 22.76 -7.76 -13.36
N GLY A 191 22.62 -7.22 -14.58
CA GLY A 191 23.07 -5.88 -14.95
C GLY A 191 22.03 -4.77 -14.73
N VAL A 192 20.76 -5.11 -14.49
CA VAL A 192 19.67 -4.13 -14.33
C VAL A 192 19.41 -3.90 -12.85
N VAL A 193 19.69 -2.69 -12.37
CA VAL A 193 19.60 -2.33 -10.93
C VAL A 193 18.18 -1.93 -10.51
N THR A 194 17.29 -1.63 -11.47
CA THR A 194 15.95 -1.10 -11.18
C THR A 194 14.86 -2.13 -11.48
N LEU A 195 13.94 -2.29 -10.53
CA LEU A 195 12.71 -3.05 -10.76
C LEU A 195 11.86 -2.41 -11.86
N GLY A 196 11.20 -3.25 -12.62
CA GLY A 196 10.25 -2.81 -13.63
C GLY A 196 8.98 -2.17 -13.05
N THR A 197 8.06 -1.85 -13.92
CA THR A 197 6.83 -1.12 -13.59
C THR A 197 5.60 -1.91 -14.02
N THR A 198 4.60 -2.01 -13.13
CA THR A 198 3.26 -2.50 -13.46
C THR A 198 2.35 -1.33 -13.78
N VAL A 199 1.75 -1.32 -14.95
CA VAL A 199 0.71 -0.36 -15.33
C VAL A 199 -0.65 -0.96 -15.01
N ILE A 200 -1.45 -0.26 -14.23
CA ILE A 200 -2.79 -0.73 -13.82
C ILE A 200 -3.83 -0.10 -14.73
N VAL A 201 -4.61 -0.95 -15.37
CA VAL A 201 -5.75 -0.57 -16.23
C VAL A 201 -7.04 -1.03 -15.57
N PRO A 202 -7.80 -0.12 -14.96
CA PRO A 202 -9.11 -0.46 -14.38
C PRO A 202 -10.18 -0.51 -15.48
N ILE A 203 -11.02 -1.58 -15.47
CA ILE A 203 -12.12 -1.77 -16.40
C ILE A 203 -13.38 -2.09 -15.61
N GLU A 204 -14.34 -1.19 -15.67
CA GLU A 204 -15.66 -1.38 -15.09
C GLU A 204 -16.57 -2.25 -15.98
N GLY A 205 -17.40 -3.08 -15.35
CA GLY A 205 -18.42 -3.91 -15.97
C GLY A 205 -18.14 -5.40 -15.96
N PRO A 206 -16.96 -5.90 -16.42
CA PRO A 206 -16.64 -7.32 -16.36
C PRO A 206 -16.49 -7.84 -14.91
N PRO A 207 -16.69 -9.16 -14.70
CA PRO A 207 -16.45 -9.78 -13.40
C PRO A 207 -14.96 -9.74 -13.02
N VAL A 208 -14.66 -9.88 -11.74
CA VAL A 208 -13.27 -9.88 -11.19
C VAL A 208 -12.42 -10.96 -11.85
N MET A 209 -13.00 -12.11 -12.19
CA MET A 209 -12.31 -13.24 -12.83
C MET A 209 -11.79 -12.94 -14.23
N ASP A 210 -12.26 -11.88 -14.88
CA ASP A 210 -11.75 -11.42 -16.18
C ASP A 210 -10.50 -10.54 -16.04
N SER A 211 -10.06 -10.28 -14.81
CA SER A 211 -8.79 -9.61 -14.53
C SER A 211 -7.63 -10.47 -15.03
N ALA A 212 -6.61 -9.84 -15.61
CA ALA A 212 -5.46 -10.55 -16.16
C ALA A 212 -4.19 -9.68 -16.16
N VAL A 213 -3.04 -10.31 -16.19
CA VAL A 213 -1.73 -9.67 -16.32
C VAL A 213 -1.15 -9.98 -17.70
N PHE A 214 -0.66 -8.95 -18.36
CA PHE A 214 -0.07 -9.03 -19.69
C PHE A 214 1.38 -8.54 -19.65
N PRO A 215 2.34 -9.29 -20.22
CA PRO A 215 3.69 -8.77 -20.42
C PRO A 215 3.65 -7.62 -21.44
N GLY A 216 4.42 -6.57 -21.21
CA GLY A 216 4.39 -5.36 -22.04
C GLY A 216 3.29 -4.38 -21.63
N LEU A 217 2.87 -3.53 -22.56
CA LEU A 217 2.01 -2.40 -22.27
C LEU A 217 0.69 -2.46 -23.07
N LEU A 218 -0.43 -2.30 -22.36
CA LEU A 218 -1.75 -2.08 -22.94
C LEU A 218 -2.09 -0.59 -22.90
N VAL A 219 -2.34 -0.01 -24.06
CA VAL A 219 -2.72 1.40 -24.23
C VAL A 219 -4.15 1.49 -24.77
N ASP A 220 -4.95 2.34 -24.15
CA ASP A 220 -6.33 2.61 -24.63
C ASP A 220 -6.28 3.31 -26.00
N ILE A 221 -7.05 2.82 -26.95
CA ILE A 221 -7.11 3.39 -28.30
C ILE A 221 -8.54 3.79 -28.65
N PRO A 222 -8.74 4.93 -29.36
CA PRO A 222 -10.03 5.31 -29.86
C PRO A 222 -10.60 4.24 -30.81
N TYR A 223 -11.91 4.06 -30.78
CA TYR A 223 -12.61 3.17 -31.72
C TYR A 223 -12.27 3.55 -33.17
N GLY A 224 -11.96 2.53 -34.00
CA GLY A 224 -11.75 2.70 -35.43
C GLY A 224 -10.28 2.66 -35.89
N LEU A 225 -9.32 2.35 -35.01
CA LEU A 225 -7.97 2.08 -35.46
C LEU A 225 -7.92 0.69 -36.14
N GLU A 226 -8.03 0.69 -37.48
CA GLU A 226 -7.91 -0.55 -38.24
C GLU A 226 -6.45 -1.00 -38.28
N MET A 227 -6.16 -2.14 -37.68
CA MET A 227 -4.84 -2.79 -37.71
C MET A 227 -4.67 -3.57 -39.02
N LYS A 228 -4.75 -2.86 -40.17
CA LYS A 228 -4.50 -3.49 -41.47
C LYS A 228 -2.97 -3.60 -41.66
N ASN A 229 -2.47 -4.83 -41.77
CA ASN A 229 -1.11 -5.14 -42.20
C ASN A 229 0.03 -4.62 -41.29
N VAL A 230 -0.07 -4.79 -39.97
CA VAL A 230 1.10 -4.57 -39.10
C VAL A 230 2.06 -5.75 -39.30
N PRO A 231 3.31 -5.53 -39.74
CA PRO A 231 4.28 -6.61 -39.87
C PRO A 231 4.49 -7.29 -38.50
N SER A 232 4.68 -8.60 -38.51
CA SER A 232 4.98 -9.40 -37.30
C SER A 232 6.43 -9.26 -36.80
N ASN A 233 7.18 -8.32 -37.36
CA ASN A 233 8.58 -8.07 -37.03
C ASN A 233 8.71 -6.85 -36.11
N THR A 234 9.90 -6.70 -35.49
CA THR A 234 10.27 -5.54 -34.69
C THR A 234 9.91 -4.22 -35.37
N LEU A 235 9.09 -3.42 -34.69
CA LEU A 235 8.57 -2.15 -35.18
C LEU A 235 9.37 -0.98 -34.59
N ARG A 236 9.76 -0.03 -35.44
CA ARG A 236 10.35 1.23 -34.99
C ARG A 236 9.29 2.16 -34.45
N VAL A 237 9.54 2.74 -33.29
CA VAL A 237 8.62 3.60 -32.54
C VAL A 237 9.18 5.00 -32.37
N LEU A 238 8.32 5.99 -32.46
CA LEU A 238 8.63 7.39 -32.18
C LEU A 238 7.66 7.94 -31.13
N LEU A 239 8.21 8.56 -30.07
CA LEU A 239 7.45 9.13 -28.97
C LEU A 239 7.53 10.67 -29.00
N PHE A 240 6.39 11.34 -28.79
CA PHE A 240 6.32 12.80 -28.64
C PHE A 240 5.74 13.15 -27.27
N SER A 241 6.42 14.01 -26.51
CA SER A 241 5.93 14.60 -25.27
C SER A 241 5.26 15.96 -25.47
N THR A 242 5.59 16.64 -26.59
CA THR A 242 4.97 17.90 -27.00
C THR A 242 3.67 17.66 -27.78
N SER A 243 2.85 18.72 -27.92
CA SER A 243 1.68 18.69 -28.80
C SER A 243 2.10 18.81 -30.26
N LEU A 244 1.49 18.00 -31.09
CA LEU A 244 1.59 18.10 -32.56
C LEU A 244 0.34 18.74 -33.17
N ALA A 245 -0.42 19.54 -32.38
CA ALA A 245 -1.63 20.21 -32.83
C ALA A 245 -1.36 21.47 -33.65
N GLY A 246 -0.17 22.03 -33.53
CA GLY A 246 0.19 23.28 -34.15
C GLY A 246 -0.07 24.54 -33.30
N ASP A 247 -0.31 24.35 -31.98
CA ASP A 247 -0.52 25.45 -31.05
C ASP A 247 0.76 26.27 -30.86
N LEU A 248 0.70 27.57 -31.15
CA LEU A 248 1.84 28.50 -31.03
C LEU A 248 2.41 28.55 -29.61
N SER A 249 1.59 28.35 -28.61
CA SER A 249 2.00 28.35 -27.19
C SER A 249 2.96 27.23 -26.80
N GLU A 250 3.08 26.18 -27.61
CA GLU A 250 3.95 25.02 -27.35
C GLU A 250 5.21 25.01 -28.22
N ILE A 251 5.41 26.03 -29.07
CA ILE A 251 6.55 26.13 -30.00
C ILE A 251 7.82 26.61 -29.29
N GLY A 252 7.91 26.56 -27.98
CA GLY A 252 9.11 26.83 -27.17
C GLY A 252 9.16 28.24 -26.59
N ASP A 253 10.09 28.45 -25.64
CA ASP A 253 10.28 29.72 -24.90
C ASP A 253 10.93 30.85 -25.75
N GLY A 254 10.88 30.75 -27.08
CA GLY A 254 11.45 31.75 -28.00
C GLY A 254 10.46 32.85 -28.38
N GLN A 255 10.98 34.05 -28.69
CA GLN A 255 10.21 35.09 -29.37
C GLN A 255 9.92 34.64 -30.80
N ILE A 256 8.65 34.61 -31.19
CA ILE A 256 8.24 34.36 -32.57
C ILE A 256 8.05 35.71 -33.25
N GLU A 257 8.90 36.04 -34.19
CA GLU A 257 8.69 37.17 -35.10
C GLU A 257 7.78 36.76 -36.28
N VAL A 258 6.60 37.34 -36.32
CA VAL A 258 5.65 37.12 -37.43
C VAL A 258 5.90 38.21 -38.47
N LEU A 259 6.40 37.82 -39.64
CA LEU A 259 6.55 38.73 -40.77
C LEU A 259 5.17 39.03 -41.39
N TYR A 260 4.96 40.29 -41.76
CA TYR A 260 3.70 40.74 -42.34
C TYR A 260 3.37 39.97 -43.63
N GLY A 261 2.21 39.33 -43.68
CA GLY A 261 1.78 38.52 -44.82
C GLY A 261 2.14 37.03 -44.77
N ALA A 262 2.79 36.54 -43.70
CA ALA A 262 3.02 35.12 -43.51
C ALA A 262 1.75 34.42 -43.02
N ASP A 263 1.35 33.36 -43.70
CA ASP A 263 0.30 32.45 -43.22
C ASP A 263 0.93 31.47 -42.24
N MET A 264 0.73 31.75 -40.93
CA MET A 264 1.31 30.97 -39.85
C MET A 264 0.78 29.53 -39.83
N ASP A 265 -0.48 29.34 -40.13
CA ASP A 265 -1.09 28.01 -40.10
C ASP A 265 -0.51 27.10 -41.19
N SER A 266 -0.24 27.65 -42.37
CA SER A 266 0.43 26.94 -43.47
C SER A 266 1.86 26.57 -43.11
N GLN A 267 2.62 27.47 -42.51
CA GLN A 267 4.02 27.19 -42.10
C GLN A 267 4.13 26.13 -41.00
N ILE A 268 3.24 26.18 -40.01
CA ILE A 268 3.18 25.18 -38.97
C ILE A 268 2.82 23.82 -39.55
N LEU A 269 1.87 23.77 -40.46
CA LEU A 269 1.48 22.54 -41.14
C LEU A 269 2.62 21.96 -41.96
N ASP A 270 3.42 22.80 -42.64
CA ASP A 270 4.61 22.37 -43.39
C ASP A 270 5.66 21.73 -42.45
N VAL A 271 5.88 22.30 -41.27
CA VAL A 271 6.79 21.74 -40.25
C VAL A 271 6.27 20.37 -39.78
N LEU A 272 4.99 20.28 -39.49
CA LEU A 272 4.36 19.01 -39.04
C LEU A 272 4.45 17.92 -40.12
N LEU A 273 4.19 18.29 -41.39
CA LEU A 273 4.31 17.36 -42.51
C LEU A 273 5.78 16.95 -42.78
N GLU A 274 6.75 17.82 -42.54
CA GLU A 274 8.17 17.45 -42.66
C GLU A 274 8.58 16.43 -41.58
N ILE A 275 8.07 16.57 -40.35
CA ILE A 275 8.22 15.55 -39.30
C ILE A 275 7.61 14.22 -39.78
N GLY A 276 6.41 14.24 -40.37
CA GLY A 276 5.77 13.04 -40.92
C GLY A 276 6.60 12.39 -42.04
N LYS A 277 7.17 13.19 -42.95
CA LYS A 277 8.07 12.71 -44.01
C LYS A 277 9.38 12.14 -43.46
N GLN A 278 9.93 12.73 -42.39
CA GLN A 278 11.09 12.19 -41.70
C GLN A 278 10.77 10.83 -41.05
N ALA A 279 9.66 10.73 -40.34
CA ALA A 279 9.21 9.45 -39.75
C ALA A 279 9.06 8.35 -40.82
N LEU A 280 8.56 8.70 -42.00
CA LEU A 280 8.41 7.75 -43.11
C LEU A 280 9.78 7.33 -43.69
N ARG A 281 10.71 8.28 -43.92
CA ARG A 281 12.09 7.98 -44.37
C ARG A 281 12.84 7.07 -43.41
N ASP A 282 12.60 7.26 -42.11
CA ASP A 282 13.26 6.50 -41.05
C ASP A 282 12.53 5.18 -40.71
N ASP A 283 11.55 4.75 -41.52
CA ASP A 283 10.77 3.52 -41.41
C ASP A 283 10.06 3.35 -40.05
N VAL A 284 9.53 4.45 -39.50
CA VAL A 284 8.71 4.42 -38.31
C VAL A 284 7.39 3.71 -38.61
N LYS A 285 6.94 2.80 -37.74
CA LYS A 285 5.67 2.09 -37.85
C LYS A 285 4.65 2.47 -36.77
N LEU A 286 5.12 2.99 -35.65
CA LEU A 286 4.27 3.43 -34.54
C LEU A 286 4.69 4.84 -34.09
N CYS A 287 3.76 5.79 -34.16
CA CYS A 287 3.90 7.14 -33.66
C CYS A 287 2.97 7.32 -32.45
N VAL A 288 3.54 7.62 -31.29
CA VAL A 288 2.81 7.84 -30.05
C VAL A 288 3.01 9.26 -29.56
N CYS A 289 1.93 9.98 -29.31
CA CYS A 289 1.96 11.34 -28.79
C CYS A 289 1.25 11.43 -27.44
N GLN A 290 1.90 12.05 -26.47
CA GLN A 290 1.30 12.29 -25.15
C GLN A 290 0.08 13.22 -25.25
N LYS A 291 0.13 14.20 -26.13
CA LYS A 291 -0.90 15.19 -26.36
C LYS A 291 -1.64 14.95 -27.69
N VAL A 292 -2.13 15.97 -28.30
CA VAL A 292 -2.93 15.93 -29.54
C VAL A 292 -2.02 15.96 -30.77
N ILE A 293 -2.44 15.29 -31.83
CA ILE A 293 -1.80 15.34 -33.16
C ILE A 293 -2.76 16.01 -34.14
N HIS A 294 -2.24 16.94 -34.97
CA HIS A 294 -3.02 17.63 -35.99
C HIS A 294 -3.71 16.64 -36.95
N PRO A 295 -4.99 16.81 -37.30
CA PRO A 295 -5.73 15.85 -38.13
C PRO A 295 -5.08 15.56 -39.49
N VAL A 296 -4.47 16.58 -40.12
CA VAL A 296 -3.77 16.41 -41.39
C VAL A 296 -2.54 15.54 -41.26
N LEU A 297 -1.76 15.73 -40.19
CA LEU A 297 -0.60 14.85 -39.90
C LEU A 297 -1.05 13.43 -39.58
N GLN A 298 -2.13 13.24 -38.78
CA GLN A 298 -2.69 11.92 -38.53
C GLN A 298 -3.08 11.20 -39.81
N HIS A 299 -3.79 11.92 -40.69
CA HIS A 299 -4.21 11.37 -41.99
C HIS A 299 -3.01 11.01 -42.87
N PHE A 300 -1.99 11.89 -42.93
CA PHE A 300 -0.75 11.64 -43.66
C PHE A 300 -0.05 10.36 -43.16
N LEU A 301 0.16 10.23 -41.84
CA LEU A 301 0.85 9.09 -41.25
C LEU A 301 0.06 7.77 -41.46
N ARG A 302 -1.26 7.81 -41.27
CA ARG A 302 -2.13 6.62 -41.46
C ARG A 302 -2.16 6.15 -42.91
N ASN A 303 -2.19 7.06 -43.86
CA ASN A 303 -2.15 6.73 -45.31
C ASN A 303 -0.84 6.05 -45.71
N HIS A 304 0.26 6.29 -44.99
CA HIS A 304 1.55 5.65 -45.22
C HIS A 304 1.77 4.40 -44.31
N GLY A 305 0.71 3.90 -43.66
CA GLY A 305 0.78 2.67 -42.86
C GLY A 305 1.45 2.84 -41.49
N ILE A 306 1.59 4.06 -41.00
CA ILE A 306 2.10 4.34 -39.64
C ILE A 306 0.91 4.34 -38.66
N LEU A 307 1.00 3.52 -37.62
CA LEU A 307 0.02 3.53 -36.53
C LEU A 307 0.21 4.81 -35.71
N VAL A 308 -0.90 5.49 -35.43
CA VAL A 308 -0.89 6.76 -34.70
C VAL A 308 -1.77 6.64 -33.46
N VAL A 309 -1.15 6.84 -32.30
CA VAL A 309 -1.81 6.88 -30.99
C VAL A 309 -1.57 8.25 -30.38
N GLU A 310 -2.62 8.97 -30.08
CA GLU A 310 -2.58 10.28 -29.44
C GLU A 310 -3.22 10.27 -28.05
N ARG A 311 -2.99 11.35 -27.28
CA ARG A 311 -3.57 11.54 -25.94
C ARG A 311 -3.21 10.41 -24.97
N VAL A 312 -2.03 9.86 -25.12
CA VAL A 312 -1.52 8.86 -24.20
C VAL A 312 -1.16 9.56 -22.89
N GLY A 313 -1.91 9.28 -21.84
CA GLY A 313 -1.75 9.95 -20.54
C GLY A 313 -0.30 9.90 -20.03
N ILE A 314 0.06 10.88 -19.22
CA ILE A 314 1.42 11.02 -18.66
C ILE A 314 1.92 9.74 -17.96
N ASN A 315 1.01 8.98 -17.36
CA ASN A 315 1.32 7.73 -16.64
C ASN A 315 1.85 6.62 -17.56
N TYR A 316 1.61 6.70 -18.86
CA TYR A 316 2.08 5.73 -19.85
C TYR A 316 3.44 6.08 -20.45
N MET A 317 3.86 7.37 -20.36
CA MET A 317 5.09 7.81 -21.02
C MET A 317 6.34 7.13 -20.48
N GLN A 318 6.51 7.04 -19.16
CA GLN A 318 7.65 6.35 -18.56
C GLN A 318 7.67 4.84 -18.89
N PRO A 319 6.57 4.09 -18.74
CA PRO A 319 6.50 2.71 -19.22
C PRO A 319 6.82 2.55 -20.71
N LEU A 320 6.35 3.46 -21.58
CA LEU A 320 6.67 3.45 -23.00
C LEU A 320 8.17 3.65 -23.27
N ILE A 321 8.80 4.60 -22.58
CA ILE A 321 10.24 4.84 -22.68
C ILE A 321 11.01 3.58 -22.26
N GLN A 322 10.64 2.99 -21.15
CA GLN A 322 11.30 1.76 -20.64
C GLN A 322 11.07 0.56 -21.56
N LEU A 323 9.86 0.43 -22.14
CA LEU A 323 9.52 -0.68 -23.03
C LEU A 323 10.24 -0.59 -24.37
N THR A 324 10.31 0.63 -24.95
CA THR A 324 10.77 0.85 -26.34
C THR A 324 12.22 1.27 -26.43
N GLY A 325 12.81 1.80 -25.36
CA GLY A 325 14.10 2.47 -25.36
C GLY A 325 14.09 3.83 -26.07
N ALA A 326 12.94 4.32 -26.52
CA ALA A 326 12.82 5.60 -27.23
C ALA A 326 12.98 6.79 -26.29
N GLN A 327 13.59 7.88 -26.77
CA GLN A 327 13.58 9.15 -26.06
C GLN A 327 12.47 10.05 -26.63
N PRO A 328 11.57 10.59 -25.76
CA PRO A 328 10.48 11.43 -26.24
C PRO A 328 11.00 12.73 -26.87
N VAL A 329 10.47 13.05 -28.04
CA VAL A 329 10.76 14.31 -28.71
C VAL A 329 9.91 15.42 -28.08
N ALA A 330 10.59 16.44 -27.55
CA ALA A 330 9.96 17.57 -26.85
C ALA A 330 9.88 18.85 -27.72
N THR A 331 10.61 18.91 -28.84
CA THR A 331 10.70 20.11 -29.69
C THR A 331 10.39 19.75 -31.14
N LEU A 332 9.75 20.70 -31.87
CA LEU A 332 9.35 20.51 -33.28
C LEU A 332 10.34 21.10 -34.28
N HIS A 333 11.31 21.90 -33.82
CA HIS A 333 12.17 22.71 -34.69
C HIS A 333 13.49 22.05 -35.10
N THR A 334 13.81 20.91 -34.56
CA THR A 334 15.05 20.18 -34.84
C THR A 334 14.76 18.86 -35.53
N LYS A 335 15.69 18.40 -36.37
CA LYS A 335 15.62 17.05 -36.91
C LYS A 335 15.56 16.04 -35.74
N ILE A 336 14.72 15.02 -35.88
CA ILE A 336 14.58 13.95 -34.91
C ILE A 336 15.93 13.24 -34.78
N PRO A 337 16.55 13.21 -33.60
CA PRO A 337 17.84 12.56 -33.40
C PRO A 337 17.71 11.04 -33.44
N LEU A 338 18.80 10.35 -33.78
CA LEU A 338 18.78 8.88 -33.89
C LEU A 338 18.42 8.13 -32.60
N ASN A 339 18.72 8.71 -31.45
CA ASN A 339 18.37 8.15 -30.13
C ASN A 339 16.90 8.35 -29.74
N ALA A 340 16.11 9.12 -30.50
CA ALA A 340 14.67 9.26 -30.27
C ALA A 340 13.88 8.02 -30.69
N TYR A 341 14.44 7.19 -31.57
CA TYR A 341 13.76 6.01 -32.05
C TYR A 341 13.92 4.84 -31.10
N GLY A 342 12.79 4.19 -30.80
CA GLY A 342 12.74 2.96 -30.04
C GLY A 342 12.28 1.78 -30.88
N LYS A 343 12.13 0.62 -30.22
CA LYS A 343 11.69 -0.63 -30.85
C LYS A 343 10.61 -1.31 -30.01
N VAL A 344 9.70 -1.99 -30.68
CA VAL A 344 8.67 -2.87 -30.08
C VAL A 344 8.63 -4.16 -30.87
N GLY A 345 8.58 -5.30 -30.20
CA GLY A 345 8.63 -6.60 -30.87
C GLY A 345 7.39 -6.90 -31.70
N ASN A 346 6.20 -6.63 -31.14
CA ASN A 346 4.94 -6.81 -31.85
C ASN A 346 3.87 -5.88 -31.31
N VAL A 347 2.84 -5.64 -32.12
CA VAL A 347 1.68 -4.83 -31.75
C VAL A 347 0.40 -5.56 -32.15
N THR A 348 -0.49 -5.78 -31.19
CA THR A 348 -1.80 -6.41 -31.46
C THR A 348 -2.92 -5.61 -30.83
N SER A 349 -4.11 -5.70 -31.43
CA SER A 349 -5.30 -5.14 -30.80
C SER A 349 -6.00 -6.20 -29.96
N ARG A 350 -6.40 -5.84 -28.74
CA ARG A 350 -7.18 -6.71 -27.85
C ARG A 350 -8.43 -6.00 -27.37
N ARG A 351 -9.54 -6.72 -27.36
CA ARG A 351 -10.76 -6.24 -26.74
C ARG A 351 -10.86 -6.78 -25.33
N ILE A 352 -11.01 -5.88 -24.35
CA ILE A 352 -11.19 -6.22 -22.94
C ILE A 352 -12.44 -5.48 -22.43
N GLY A 353 -13.49 -6.25 -22.13
CA GLY A 353 -14.79 -5.66 -21.84
C GLY A 353 -15.31 -4.81 -23.00
N SER A 354 -15.62 -3.56 -22.72
CA SER A 354 -16.08 -2.57 -23.72
C SER A 354 -14.96 -1.83 -24.42
N LYS A 355 -13.70 -1.94 -23.98
CA LYS A 355 -12.55 -1.17 -24.49
C LYS A 355 -11.75 -1.95 -25.52
N MET A 356 -11.30 -1.25 -26.57
CA MET A 356 -10.28 -1.74 -27.48
C MET A 356 -8.94 -1.19 -27.04
N MET A 357 -7.95 -2.09 -26.87
CA MET A 357 -6.64 -1.73 -26.39
C MET A 357 -5.56 -2.20 -27.37
N LEU A 358 -4.53 -1.40 -27.52
CA LEU A 358 -3.31 -1.73 -28.24
C LEU A 358 -2.35 -2.41 -27.30
N HIS A 359 -1.97 -3.64 -27.58
CA HIS A 359 -0.99 -4.39 -26.82
C HIS A 359 0.37 -4.28 -27.50
N LEU A 360 1.30 -3.63 -26.82
CA LEU A 360 2.67 -3.47 -27.23
C LEU A 360 3.52 -4.55 -26.55
N TYR A 361 4.03 -5.49 -27.32
CA TYR A 361 4.90 -6.53 -26.83
C TYR A 361 6.36 -6.03 -26.83
N PRO A 362 7.15 -6.37 -25.83
CA PRO A 362 8.58 -6.06 -25.83
C PRO A 362 9.30 -6.79 -26.97
N ASP A 363 10.40 -6.21 -27.45
CA ASP A 363 11.29 -6.84 -28.42
C ASP A 363 12.18 -7.90 -27.76
N GLU A 364 12.60 -7.62 -26.52
CA GLU A 364 13.38 -8.49 -25.66
C GLU A 364 12.65 -8.72 -24.33
N GLU A 365 13.26 -9.41 -23.38
CA GLU A 365 12.72 -9.53 -22.02
C GLU A 365 12.54 -8.14 -21.40
N SER A 366 11.30 -7.80 -21.09
CA SER A 366 10.93 -6.52 -20.49
C SER A 366 10.44 -6.73 -19.08
N THR A 367 10.84 -5.83 -18.21
CA THR A 367 10.36 -5.75 -16.83
C THR A 367 9.05 -4.95 -16.69
N ILE A 368 8.36 -4.69 -17.81
CA ILE A 368 7.09 -3.96 -17.84
C ILE A 368 5.96 -4.95 -18.06
N CYS A 369 4.92 -4.83 -17.25
CA CYS A 369 3.68 -5.56 -17.42
C CYS A 369 2.47 -4.65 -17.19
N THR A 370 1.33 -5.05 -17.72
CA THR A 370 0.05 -4.38 -17.51
C THR A 370 -0.89 -5.30 -16.76
N ALA A 371 -1.38 -4.83 -15.61
CA ALA A 371 -2.42 -5.49 -14.84
C ALA A 371 -3.78 -4.88 -15.19
N VAL A 372 -4.63 -5.64 -15.81
CA VAL A 372 -6.03 -5.29 -16.07
C VAL A 372 -6.86 -5.76 -14.88
N LEU A 373 -7.45 -4.82 -14.17
CA LEU A 373 -8.32 -5.08 -13.03
C LEU A 373 -9.77 -4.83 -13.43
N CYS A 374 -10.59 -5.86 -13.29
CA CYS A 374 -12.01 -5.82 -13.62
C CYS A 374 -12.87 -5.86 -12.36
N HIS A 375 -13.91 -5.06 -12.33
CA HIS A 375 -14.97 -5.15 -11.31
C HIS A 375 -16.29 -4.57 -11.84
N ARG A 376 -17.41 -5.15 -11.41
CA ARG A 376 -18.75 -4.70 -11.83
C ARG A 376 -19.14 -3.34 -11.27
N ASN A 377 -18.56 -2.94 -10.16
CA ASN A 377 -18.85 -1.69 -9.46
C ASN A 377 -17.60 -0.81 -9.41
N GLU A 378 -17.74 0.45 -9.82
CA GLU A 378 -16.66 1.43 -9.89
C GLU A 378 -16.02 1.70 -8.52
N THR A 379 -16.82 1.81 -7.45
CA THR A 379 -16.32 2.06 -6.10
C THR A 379 -15.41 0.92 -5.62
N MET A 380 -15.85 -0.33 -5.86
CA MET A 380 -15.07 -1.53 -5.50
C MET A 380 -13.84 -1.67 -6.39
N LEU A 381 -13.93 -1.30 -7.67
CA LEU A 381 -12.80 -1.27 -8.60
C LEU A 381 -11.71 -0.28 -8.13
N ASN A 382 -12.11 0.89 -7.67
CA ASN A 382 -11.19 1.89 -7.12
C ASN A 382 -10.49 1.39 -5.84
N GLU A 383 -11.22 0.73 -4.94
CA GLU A 383 -10.63 0.08 -3.76
C GLU A 383 -9.70 -1.08 -4.14
N LEU A 384 -10.09 -1.90 -5.13
CA LEU A 384 -9.25 -2.98 -5.65
C LEU A 384 -7.93 -2.45 -6.23
N LYS A 385 -7.99 -1.35 -6.99
CA LYS A 385 -6.80 -0.68 -7.53
C LYS A 385 -5.85 -0.22 -6.40
N VAL A 386 -6.39 0.39 -5.36
CA VAL A 386 -5.58 0.84 -4.20
C VAL A 386 -5.00 -0.35 -3.46
N ALA A 387 -5.77 -1.42 -3.26
CA ALA A 387 -5.30 -2.63 -2.60
C ALA A 387 -4.20 -3.34 -3.42
N TRP A 388 -4.36 -3.41 -4.75
CA TRP A 388 -3.33 -3.92 -5.65
C TRP A 388 -2.01 -3.15 -5.53
N GLN A 389 -2.05 -1.81 -5.59
CA GLN A 389 -0.85 -0.98 -5.45
C GLN A 389 -0.12 -1.24 -4.13
N LYS A 390 -0.88 -1.43 -3.05
CA LYS A 390 -0.32 -1.79 -1.74
C LYS A 390 0.31 -3.17 -1.74
N THR A 391 -0.37 -4.14 -2.31
CA THR A 391 0.12 -5.52 -2.43
C THR A 391 1.43 -5.56 -3.23
N GLU A 392 1.48 -4.87 -4.36
CA GLU A 392 2.69 -4.75 -5.17
C GLU A 392 3.84 -4.09 -4.39
N HIS A 393 3.56 -3.02 -3.66
CA HIS A 393 4.57 -2.36 -2.83
C HIS A 393 5.10 -3.29 -1.73
N ILE A 394 4.24 -4.02 -1.05
CA ILE A 394 4.65 -5.00 -0.03
C ILE A 394 5.50 -6.11 -0.64
N LEU A 395 5.10 -6.67 -1.78
CA LEU A 395 5.90 -7.67 -2.48
C LEU A 395 7.30 -7.14 -2.85
N ARG A 396 7.41 -5.87 -3.28
CA ARG A 396 8.71 -5.22 -3.53
C ARG A 396 9.57 -5.08 -2.26
N LEU A 397 8.95 -4.85 -1.10
CA LEU A 397 9.68 -4.81 0.18
C LEU A 397 10.26 -6.17 0.56
N THR A 398 9.61 -7.28 0.19
CA THR A 398 10.12 -8.64 0.47
C THR A 398 11.43 -8.97 -0.25
N LEU A 399 11.79 -8.23 -1.31
CA LEU A 399 13.10 -8.40 -1.97
C LEU A 399 14.28 -7.96 -1.08
N ARG A 400 14.03 -7.03 -0.16
CA ARG A 400 15.05 -6.56 0.79
C ARG A 400 15.12 -7.44 2.04
N GLU A 401 13.95 -7.82 2.54
CA GLU A 401 13.79 -8.64 3.74
C GLU A 401 12.78 -9.75 3.43
N PRO A 402 13.25 -10.95 3.02
CA PRO A 402 12.41 -12.05 2.55
C PRO A 402 11.71 -12.78 3.71
N PHE A 403 11.01 -12.03 4.54
CA PHE A 403 10.27 -12.55 5.67
C PHE A 403 8.86 -11.98 5.73
N ALA A 404 7.95 -12.78 6.27
CA ALA A 404 6.62 -12.40 6.69
C ALA A 404 6.43 -12.73 8.17
N LEU A 405 5.40 -12.16 8.80
CA LEU A 405 4.98 -12.48 10.16
C LEU A 405 3.63 -13.19 10.14
N LEU A 406 3.37 -14.00 11.15
CA LEU A 406 2.07 -14.62 11.34
C LEU A 406 1.00 -13.54 11.56
N GLY A 407 -0.05 -13.56 10.74
CA GLY A 407 -1.14 -12.60 10.82
C GLY A 407 -2.24 -13.02 11.81
N GLY A 408 -3.42 -12.40 11.66
CA GLY A 408 -4.60 -12.74 12.46
C GLY A 408 -4.46 -12.51 13.96
N GLY A 409 -3.60 -11.59 14.41
CA GLY A 409 -3.36 -11.31 15.82
C GLY A 409 -2.35 -12.23 16.50
N CYS A 410 -1.88 -13.29 15.82
CA CYS A 410 -0.99 -14.28 16.43
C CYS A 410 0.39 -13.71 16.79
N THR A 411 0.98 -12.86 15.97
CA THR A 411 2.25 -12.20 16.30
C THR A 411 2.12 -11.31 17.53
N GLU A 412 1.03 -10.58 17.67
CA GLU A 412 0.78 -9.67 18.80
C GLU A 412 0.65 -10.43 20.12
N THR A 413 -0.17 -11.50 20.13
CA THR A 413 -0.38 -12.32 21.34
C THR A 413 0.86 -13.12 21.72
N HIS A 414 1.57 -13.66 20.74
CA HIS A 414 2.84 -14.35 20.96
C HIS A 414 3.91 -13.42 21.54
N LEU A 415 4.08 -12.21 20.97
CA LEU A 415 5.00 -11.21 21.51
C LEU A 415 4.65 -10.82 22.95
N ALA A 416 3.36 -10.66 23.25
CA ALA A 416 2.91 -10.36 24.62
C ALA A 416 3.27 -11.49 25.58
N ALA A 417 3.04 -12.75 25.22
CA ALA A 417 3.42 -13.92 26.03
C ALA A 417 4.96 -14.01 26.20
N TYR A 418 5.71 -13.84 25.12
CA TYR A 418 7.18 -13.85 25.15
C TYR A 418 7.73 -12.77 26.10
N ILE A 419 7.22 -11.54 26.01
CA ILE A 419 7.68 -10.43 26.87
C ILE A 419 7.36 -10.73 28.34
N ARG A 420 6.12 -11.16 28.67
CA ARG A 420 5.76 -11.49 30.05
C ARG A 420 6.67 -12.56 30.61
N HIS A 421 6.91 -13.63 29.88
CA HIS A 421 7.81 -14.70 30.30
C HIS A 421 9.24 -14.22 30.54
N ARG A 422 9.79 -13.45 29.61
CA ARG A 422 11.15 -12.91 29.73
C ARG A 422 11.30 -11.92 30.87
N CYS A 423 10.32 -11.08 31.11
CA CYS A 423 10.35 -10.08 32.18
C CYS A 423 10.12 -10.69 33.56
N ASP A 424 9.42 -11.83 33.65
CA ASP A 424 9.24 -12.58 34.90
C ASP A 424 10.54 -13.31 35.30
N THR A 425 11.26 -13.86 34.32
CA THR A 425 12.48 -14.66 34.55
C THR A 425 13.77 -13.83 34.68
N THR A 426 13.78 -12.58 34.22
CA THR A 426 14.98 -11.72 34.22
C THR A 426 14.86 -10.57 35.21
N VAL A 427 15.92 -10.32 36.01
CA VAL A 427 16.01 -9.21 36.97
C VAL A 427 16.28 -7.86 36.27
N SER A 428 15.40 -7.49 35.32
CA SER A 428 15.59 -6.29 34.50
C SER A 428 15.24 -4.98 35.22
N ALA A 429 14.41 -5.02 36.24
CA ALA A 429 13.91 -3.82 36.95
C ALA A 429 15.03 -3.03 37.63
N SER A 430 15.98 -3.72 38.28
CA SER A 430 17.10 -3.08 38.98
C SER A 430 18.07 -2.37 38.04
N ALA A 431 18.27 -2.93 36.85
CA ALA A 431 19.15 -2.33 35.82
C ALA A 431 18.56 -1.02 35.25
N LEU A 432 17.23 -0.87 35.29
CA LEU A 432 16.54 0.35 34.84
C LEU A 432 16.32 1.37 35.96
N GLY A 433 16.64 1.03 37.22
CA GLY A 433 16.51 1.92 38.38
C GLY A 433 15.06 2.11 38.86
N TYR A 434 14.23 1.09 38.70
CA TYR A 434 12.82 1.10 39.12
C TYR A 434 12.50 0.05 40.16
N SER A 435 11.35 0.26 40.89
CA SER A 435 10.79 -0.83 41.69
C SER A 435 10.25 -1.93 40.76
N GLN A 436 10.35 -3.18 41.20
CA GLN A 436 9.85 -4.32 40.44
C GLN A 436 8.37 -4.14 40.07
N THR A 437 7.56 -3.58 40.99
CA THR A 437 6.13 -3.33 40.76
C THR A 437 5.90 -2.33 39.63
N GLU A 438 6.61 -1.18 39.60
CA GLU A 438 6.47 -0.18 38.52
C GLU A 438 6.89 -0.75 37.17
N TYR A 439 7.94 -1.56 37.16
CA TYR A 439 8.40 -2.23 35.94
C TYR A 439 7.34 -3.20 35.41
N LEU A 440 6.83 -4.12 36.26
CA LEU A 440 5.81 -5.09 35.87
C LEU A 440 4.49 -4.44 35.45
N LEU A 441 4.10 -3.34 36.07
CA LEU A 441 2.94 -2.55 35.62
C LEU A 441 3.15 -2.01 34.20
N GLY A 442 4.34 -1.52 33.89
CA GLY A 442 4.68 -1.07 32.52
C GLY A 442 4.70 -2.21 31.50
N VAL A 443 5.24 -3.39 31.90
CA VAL A 443 5.20 -4.62 31.08
C VAL A 443 3.76 -5.01 30.77
N GLU A 444 2.90 -5.02 31.78
CA GLU A 444 1.49 -5.38 31.62
C GLU A 444 0.74 -4.39 30.70
N ALA A 445 1.00 -3.06 30.84
CA ALA A 445 0.43 -2.06 29.96
C ALA A 445 0.83 -2.30 28.49
N PHE A 446 2.10 -2.62 28.27
CA PHE A 446 2.61 -2.89 26.92
C PHE A 446 2.03 -4.16 26.32
N CYS A 447 2.01 -5.26 27.07
CA CYS A 447 1.45 -6.54 26.63
C CYS A 447 -0.06 -6.45 26.35
N LYS A 448 -0.82 -5.82 27.25
CA LYS A 448 -2.26 -5.57 27.05
C LYS A 448 -2.52 -4.70 25.80
N SER A 449 -1.59 -3.82 25.44
CA SER A 449 -1.73 -2.99 24.24
C SER A 449 -1.53 -3.79 22.97
N LEU A 450 -0.59 -4.75 22.95
CA LEU A 450 -0.44 -5.71 21.86
C LEU A 450 -1.68 -6.59 21.72
N GLU A 451 -2.17 -7.14 22.83
CA GLU A 451 -3.38 -7.96 22.87
C GLU A 451 -4.62 -7.20 22.39
N SER A 452 -4.71 -5.89 22.70
CA SER A 452 -5.82 -5.03 22.23
C SER A 452 -5.91 -4.95 20.71
N VAL A 453 -4.78 -5.13 20.00
CA VAL A 453 -4.78 -5.19 18.52
C VAL A 453 -5.40 -6.50 18.05
N ALA A 454 -5.06 -7.62 18.68
CA ALA A 454 -5.68 -8.92 18.35
C ALA A 454 -7.18 -8.91 18.64
N VAL A 455 -7.59 -8.39 19.81
CA VAL A 455 -9.00 -8.23 20.18
C VAL A 455 -9.77 -7.35 19.19
N ALA A 456 -9.12 -6.34 18.60
CA ALA A 456 -9.76 -5.47 17.61
C ALA A 456 -10.13 -6.16 16.29
N LEU A 457 -9.69 -7.39 16.05
CA LEU A 457 -10.12 -8.22 14.92
C LEU A 457 -11.52 -8.84 15.12
N GLN A 458 -12.00 -8.89 16.36
CA GLN A 458 -13.28 -9.49 16.70
C GLN A 458 -14.40 -8.45 16.62
N HIS A 459 -15.23 -8.54 15.59
CA HIS A 459 -16.34 -7.62 15.33
C HIS A 459 -17.71 -8.21 15.63
N ASP A 460 -17.80 -9.54 15.76
CA ASP A 460 -19.08 -10.26 15.92
C ASP A 460 -19.58 -10.30 17.38
N GLY A 461 -18.86 -9.63 18.30
CA GLY A 461 -19.18 -9.62 19.72
C GLY A 461 -18.85 -10.93 20.44
N GLY A 462 -18.06 -11.82 19.83
CA GLY A 462 -17.50 -13.00 20.46
C GLY A 462 -16.24 -12.68 21.27
N ASP A 463 -15.57 -13.69 21.79
CA ASP A 463 -14.41 -13.58 22.65
C ASP A 463 -13.10 -13.87 21.90
N SER A 464 -12.03 -13.27 22.37
CA SER A 464 -10.66 -13.52 21.91
C SER A 464 -9.92 -14.36 22.95
N LEU A 465 -9.30 -15.44 22.48
CA LEU A 465 -8.57 -16.40 23.30
C LEU A 465 -7.09 -16.40 22.89
N ILE A 466 -6.24 -16.82 23.84
CA ILE A 466 -4.84 -17.16 23.60
C ILE A 466 -4.61 -18.62 24.01
N ASP A 467 -3.89 -19.39 23.20
CA ASP A 467 -3.44 -20.71 23.61
C ASP A 467 -2.18 -20.59 24.50
N MET A 468 -2.13 -21.41 25.55
CA MET A 468 -1.04 -21.39 26.53
C MET A 468 0.20 -22.18 26.10
N THR A 469 0.22 -22.71 24.88
CA THR A 469 1.37 -23.46 24.35
C THR A 469 2.19 -22.60 23.40
N HIS A 470 1.56 -22.02 22.37
CA HIS A 470 2.25 -21.27 21.32
C HIS A 470 2.00 -19.76 21.42
N GLY A 471 1.00 -19.34 22.21
CA GLY A 471 0.64 -17.94 22.35
C GLY A 471 -0.10 -17.38 21.14
N HIS A 472 -0.75 -18.22 20.34
CA HIS A 472 -1.50 -17.77 19.18
C HIS A 472 -2.88 -17.24 19.57
N HIS A 473 -3.40 -16.32 18.76
CA HIS A 473 -4.74 -15.77 18.89
C HIS A 473 -5.79 -16.70 18.28
N TRP A 474 -6.90 -16.87 19.00
CA TRP A 474 -8.06 -17.65 18.58
C TRP A 474 -9.32 -16.83 18.77
N THR A 475 -10.29 -17.01 17.91
CA THR A 475 -11.58 -16.31 17.98
C THR A 475 -12.69 -17.29 18.34
N LEU A 476 -13.49 -16.94 19.33
CA LEU A 476 -14.67 -17.69 19.74
C LEU A 476 -15.91 -16.92 19.26
N PRO A 477 -16.81 -17.56 18.50
CA PRO A 477 -18.07 -16.92 18.12
C PRO A 477 -18.91 -16.54 19.35
N LYS A 478 -19.81 -15.58 19.18
CA LYS A 478 -20.75 -15.19 20.22
C LYS A 478 -21.67 -16.37 20.60
N ASP A 479 -22.08 -16.41 21.87
CA ASP A 479 -23.05 -17.38 22.39
C ASP A 479 -22.56 -18.85 22.49
N VAL A 480 -21.24 -19.08 22.48
CA VAL A 480 -20.67 -20.42 22.73
C VAL A 480 -20.42 -20.63 24.22
N MET A 481 -20.90 -21.74 24.76
CA MET A 481 -20.64 -22.13 26.16
C MET A 481 -19.18 -22.55 26.34
N GLN A 482 -18.62 -22.37 27.55
CA GLN A 482 -17.22 -22.71 27.85
C GLN A 482 -16.89 -24.18 27.59
N ASP A 483 -17.84 -25.07 27.77
CA ASP A 483 -17.66 -26.52 27.57
C ASP A 483 -17.56 -26.89 26.07
N ASP A 484 -18.03 -26.03 25.19
CA ASP A 484 -18.07 -26.25 23.73
C ASP A 484 -16.93 -25.58 22.96
N ILE A 485 -15.99 -24.92 23.63
CA ILE A 485 -14.87 -24.21 22.97
C ILE A 485 -14.13 -25.13 22.01
N GLY A 486 -13.84 -26.36 22.45
CA GLY A 486 -13.12 -27.35 21.66
C GLY A 486 -13.79 -27.77 20.34
N THR A 487 -15.11 -27.63 20.23
CA THR A 487 -15.86 -27.98 19.02
C THR A 487 -16.07 -26.79 18.08
N CYS A 488 -16.11 -25.56 18.63
CA CYS A 488 -16.45 -24.35 17.90
C CYS A 488 -15.23 -23.64 17.30
N VAL A 489 -14.04 -23.90 17.83
CA VAL A 489 -12.79 -23.26 17.38
C VAL A 489 -11.95 -24.27 16.61
N SER A 490 -11.79 -24.08 15.30
CA SER A 490 -11.08 -25.03 14.43
C SER A 490 -9.60 -24.69 14.23
N ARG A 491 -9.27 -23.41 14.05
CA ARG A 491 -7.90 -22.93 13.76
C ARG A 491 -7.59 -21.60 14.45
N CYS A 492 -6.31 -21.35 14.69
CA CYS A 492 -5.84 -20.04 15.17
C CYS A 492 -5.99 -18.93 14.10
N GLY A 493 -5.85 -17.69 14.49
CA GLY A 493 -6.02 -16.53 13.61
C GLY A 493 -5.08 -16.51 12.38
N CYS A 494 -3.86 -17.06 12.49
CA CYS A 494 -2.97 -17.20 11.34
C CYS A 494 -3.23 -18.48 10.52
N GLY A 495 -4.07 -19.40 11.02
CA GLY A 495 -4.39 -20.67 10.36
C GLY A 495 -3.32 -21.77 10.46
N LEU A 496 -2.20 -21.50 11.16
CA LEU A 496 -1.11 -22.46 11.30
C LEU A 496 -1.45 -23.61 12.24
N MET A 497 -2.13 -23.29 13.36
CA MET A 497 -2.46 -24.26 14.38
C MET A 497 -3.91 -24.71 14.24
N GLU A 498 -4.11 -26.02 14.23
CA GLU A 498 -5.43 -26.65 14.32
C GLU A 498 -5.76 -26.98 15.77
N ASN A 499 -7.05 -27.01 16.07
CA ASN A 499 -7.52 -27.38 17.38
C ASN A 499 -7.18 -28.85 17.68
N SER A 500 -6.63 -29.09 18.87
CA SER A 500 -6.36 -30.41 19.40
C SER A 500 -6.92 -30.52 20.82
N ASN A 501 -7.26 -31.74 21.26
CA ASN A 501 -7.77 -32.01 22.61
C ASN A 501 -6.78 -31.64 23.74
N THR A 502 -5.54 -31.28 23.39
CA THR A 502 -4.48 -30.87 24.33
C THR A 502 -4.37 -29.36 24.49
N ASN A 503 -5.05 -28.59 23.65
CA ASN A 503 -4.97 -27.13 23.70
C ASN A 503 -5.67 -26.58 24.95
N LYS A 504 -4.97 -25.65 25.62
CA LYS A 504 -5.51 -24.88 26.75
C LYS A 504 -5.59 -23.43 26.36
N TRP A 505 -6.76 -22.83 26.48
CA TRP A 505 -7.02 -21.44 26.16
C TRP A 505 -7.28 -20.59 27.38
N CYS A 506 -6.92 -19.31 27.29
CA CYS A 506 -7.33 -18.30 28.26
C CYS A 506 -7.96 -17.11 27.50
N TYR A 507 -8.89 -16.43 28.14
CA TYR A 507 -9.49 -15.20 27.59
C TYR A 507 -8.50 -14.04 27.66
N LEU A 508 -8.31 -13.32 26.55
CA LEU A 508 -7.40 -12.16 26.49
C LEU A 508 -7.85 -11.00 27.40
N ASN A 509 -9.15 -10.91 27.68
CA ASN A 509 -9.71 -9.88 28.57
C ASN A 509 -9.48 -10.16 30.06
N THR A 510 -8.94 -11.32 30.42
CA THR A 510 -8.67 -11.73 31.79
C THR A 510 -7.17 -11.73 32.09
N ASN A 511 -6.82 -11.87 33.38
CA ASN A 511 -5.44 -12.17 33.75
C ASN A 511 -5.22 -13.68 33.63
N TYR A 512 -4.21 -14.05 32.88
CA TYR A 512 -3.80 -15.44 32.68
C TYR A 512 -2.36 -15.66 33.19
N PRO A 513 -1.99 -16.89 33.58
CA PRO A 513 -0.67 -17.20 34.11
C PRO A 513 0.41 -16.96 33.05
N VAL A 514 1.60 -16.56 33.51
CA VAL A 514 2.77 -16.41 32.64
C VAL A 514 3.22 -17.79 32.17
N PHE A 515 3.45 -17.93 30.89
CA PHE A 515 3.96 -19.15 30.26
C PHE A 515 5.04 -18.82 29.22
N SER A 516 5.91 -19.79 28.92
CA SER A 516 6.86 -19.69 27.83
C SER A 516 6.18 -20.15 26.55
N PRO A 517 5.99 -19.30 25.56
CA PRO A 517 5.50 -19.78 24.27
C PRO A 517 6.55 -20.71 23.64
N VAL A 518 6.09 -21.87 23.17
CA VAL A 518 6.93 -22.91 22.56
C VAL A 518 6.84 -22.79 21.06
N SER A 519 7.96 -23.08 20.41
CA SER A 519 8.07 -23.18 18.94
C SER A 519 7.09 -24.19 18.36
N SER A 520 6.38 -23.81 17.31
CA SER A 520 5.33 -24.64 16.70
C SER A 520 5.86 -25.69 15.72
N CYS A 521 7.16 -25.96 15.66
CA CYS A 521 7.70 -26.76 14.59
C CYS A 521 8.56 -27.94 15.02
N GLU A 522 7.91 -29.08 15.22
CA GLU A 522 8.48 -30.34 14.71
C GLU A 522 7.46 -31.05 13.82
N ASN A 523 7.70 -31.04 12.48
CA ASN A 523 7.20 -32.01 11.50
C ASN A 523 5.81 -31.87 10.86
N VAL A 524 5.13 -30.73 10.86
CA VAL A 524 3.97 -30.58 9.98
C VAL A 524 4.20 -29.40 9.04
N ILE A 525 4.28 -29.69 7.72
CA ILE A 525 4.29 -28.65 6.66
C ILE A 525 2.86 -28.07 6.57
N VAL A 526 2.46 -27.32 7.58
CA VAL A 526 1.21 -26.55 7.55
C VAL A 526 1.58 -25.13 7.18
N HIS A 527 1.05 -24.65 6.08
CA HIS A 527 1.25 -23.27 5.66
C HIS A 527 0.29 -22.35 6.42
N ALA A 528 0.80 -21.26 6.98
CA ALA A 528 -0.06 -20.22 7.52
C ALA A 528 -1.00 -19.68 6.44
N SER A 529 -2.26 -19.45 6.79
CA SER A 529 -3.28 -18.94 5.87
C SER A 529 -3.35 -17.41 5.85
N VAL A 530 -2.81 -16.75 6.90
CA VAL A 530 -2.77 -15.28 7.05
C VAL A 530 -1.37 -14.86 7.44
N LEU A 531 -0.78 -14.01 6.60
CA LEU A 531 0.56 -13.45 6.79
C LEU A 531 0.52 -11.93 6.73
N ASP A 532 1.38 -11.29 7.52
CA ASP A 532 1.61 -9.85 7.52
C ASP A 532 3.02 -9.53 7.02
N SER A 533 3.20 -8.34 6.43
CA SER A 533 4.52 -7.87 6.01
C SER A 533 5.44 -7.67 7.21
N PHE A 534 6.59 -8.34 7.24
CA PHE A 534 7.60 -8.20 8.30
C PHE A 534 8.06 -6.74 8.43
N THR A 535 8.54 -6.16 7.35
CA THR A 535 9.11 -4.80 7.33
C THR A 535 8.07 -3.74 7.71
N ALA A 536 6.84 -3.85 7.18
CA ALA A 536 5.78 -2.89 7.48
C ALA A 536 5.33 -3.00 8.95
N LYS A 537 5.14 -4.22 9.46
CA LYS A 537 4.66 -4.44 10.83
C LYS A 537 5.71 -4.09 11.88
N LEU A 538 6.98 -4.41 11.63
CA LEU A 538 8.09 -4.02 12.49
C LEU A 538 8.20 -2.49 12.61
N ASN A 539 8.16 -1.77 11.49
CA ASN A 539 8.18 -0.31 11.51
C ASN A 539 6.93 0.29 12.16
N ALA A 540 5.75 -0.31 11.92
CA ALA A 540 4.50 0.12 12.55
C ALA A 540 4.55 0.01 14.09
N LEU A 541 5.14 -1.09 14.60
CA LEU A 541 5.39 -1.29 16.03
C LEU A 541 6.31 -0.19 16.59
N GLN A 542 7.41 0.10 15.90
CA GLN A 542 8.34 1.16 16.29
C GLN A 542 7.66 2.53 16.33
N VAL A 543 7.00 2.91 15.23
CA VAL A 543 6.31 4.21 15.12
C VAL A 543 5.23 4.37 16.19
N ALA A 544 4.44 3.33 16.47
CA ALA A 544 3.41 3.38 17.49
C ALA A 544 4.00 3.66 18.89
N VAL A 545 5.02 2.90 19.29
CA VAL A 545 5.65 3.04 20.61
C VAL A 545 6.40 4.35 20.73
N GLU A 546 7.15 4.76 19.70
CA GLU A 546 7.89 6.02 19.69
C GLU A 546 6.94 7.23 19.74
N THR A 547 5.81 7.17 19.03
CA THR A 547 4.79 8.22 19.07
C THR A 547 4.20 8.36 20.48
N VAL A 548 3.90 7.25 21.17
CA VAL A 548 3.45 7.28 22.57
C VAL A 548 4.52 7.86 23.47
N ASN A 549 5.79 7.49 23.27
CA ASN A 549 6.88 8.04 24.07
C ASN A 549 7.01 9.56 23.90
N VAL A 550 6.86 10.07 22.67
CA VAL A 550 6.84 11.51 22.42
C VAL A 550 5.64 12.16 23.11
N LEU A 551 4.45 11.58 23.00
CA LEU A 551 3.25 12.07 23.68
C LEU A 551 3.47 12.18 25.19
N LEU A 552 3.99 11.13 25.84
CA LEU A 552 4.19 11.09 27.29
C LEU A 552 5.22 12.12 27.81
N ASP A 553 6.07 12.63 26.92
CA ASP A 553 7.08 13.66 27.26
C ASP A 553 6.59 15.10 27.07
N ILE A 554 5.43 15.30 26.42
CA ILE A 554 4.84 16.63 26.19
C ILE A 554 4.31 17.19 27.52
N ARG A 555 4.90 18.29 27.99
CA ARG A 555 4.48 19.03 29.20
C ARG A 555 3.66 20.25 28.87
N TYR A 556 4.01 20.97 27.81
CA TYR A 556 3.36 22.20 27.40
C TYR A 556 2.94 22.12 25.93
N LEU A 557 1.79 22.70 25.63
CA LEU A 557 1.32 22.92 24.28
C LEU A 557 1.26 24.42 24.00
N ILE A 558 1.99 24.85 22.98
CA ILE A 558 1.97 26.24 22.52
C ILE A 558 1.24 26.27 21.19
N GLN A 559 0.14 27.03 21.14
CA GLN A 559 -0.65 27.20 19.93
C GLN A 559 -0.58 28.66 19.47
N ASP A 560 -0.19 28.86 18.21
CA ASP A 560 -0.35 30.15 17.54
C ASP A 560 -1.83 30.31 17.16
N VAL A 561 -2.44 31.38 17.57
CA VAL A 561 -3.91 31.66 17.43
C VAL A 561 -4.18 32.53 16.18
N ASN A 562 -3.18 32.72 15.30
CA ASN A 562 -3.30 33.56 14.11
C ASN A 562 -3.56 32.74 12.83
#